data_5be6537b81d9c72a99876159ea378d05
#
_entry.id   5be6537b81d9c72a99876159ea378d05
#
_cell.length_a   1.000
_cell.length_b   1.000
_cell.length_c   1.000
_cell.angle_alpha   90.00
_cell.angle_beta   90.00
_cell.angle_gamma   90.00
#
_symmetry.space_group_name_H-M   'P 1'
#
loop_
_entity.id
_entity.type
_entity.pdbx_description
1 polymer ?
#
loop_
_entity_poly.entity_id
_entity_poly.type
_entity_poly.pdbx_seq_one_letter_code
_entity_poly.pdbx_strand_id
1 'polypeptide(L)'
;MLADSDRTVVVEGNHYFPAEDVRSEYFEDSETHSYCPWKGDASYRSVVVDGQRNEDAAWYYPTPSEAAKEIKDRVAFWKGVTVEEVA
;
A
#
# COMPACT_ATOMS: atom_id res chain seq x y z
N MET A 1 8.83 4.50 -11.21
CA MET A 1 8.95 4.21 -9.76
C MET A 1 7.79 4.84 -9.00
N LEU A 2 7.05 4.03 -8.25
CA LEU A 2 5.86 4.47 -7.52
C LEU A 2 6.18 4.93 -6.10
N ALA A 3 7.19 4.36 -5.49
CA ALA A 3 7.62 4.68 -4.13
C ALA A 3 9.08 4.31 -3.95
N ASP A 4 9.75 5.01 -3.05
CA ASP A 4 11.14 4.74 -2.69
C ASP A 4 11.34 5.12 -1.23
N SER A 5 11.74 4.17 -0.40
CA SER A 5 11.86 4.42 1.03
C SER A 5 12.86 3.49 1.68
N ASP A 6 13.57 4.00 2.68
CA ASP A 6 14.38 3.19 3.59
C ASP A 6 13.68 2.99 4.94
N ARG A 7 12.40 3.37 5.03
CA ARG A 7 11.62 3.35 6.27
C ARG A 7 10.38 2.47 6.18
N THR A 8 10.41 1.43 5.33
CA THR A 8 9.27 0.51 5.23
C THR A 8 9.16 -0.35 6.49
N VAL A 9 7.91 -0.73 6.80
CA VAL A 9 7.61 -1.71 7.84
C VAL A 9 7.17 -2.98 7.16
N VAL A 10 7.75 -4.11 7.53
CA VAL A 10 7.41 -5.42 6.92
C VAL A 10 6.44 -6.16 7.83
N VAL A 11 5.28 -6.51 7.27
CA VAL A 11 4.25 -7.30 7.96
C VAL A 11 3.77 -8.38 7.01
N GLU A 12 3.84 -9.63 7.43
CA GLU A 12 3.42 -10.78 6.62
C GLU A 12 4.13 -10.85 5.25
N GLY A 13 5.39 -10.45 5.22
CA GLY A 13 6.19 -10.46 4.00
C GLY A 13 5.95 -9.28 3.07
N ASN A 14 5.07 -8.36 3.40
CA ASN A 14 4.81 -7.16 2.61
C ASN A 14 5.50 -5.94 3.21
N HIS A 15 6.12 -5.15 2.34
CA HIS A 15 6.69 -3.86 2.72
C HIS A 15 5.59 -2.80 2.69
N TYR A 16 5.40 -2.12 3.81
CA TYR A 16 4.46 -1.01 3.92
C TYR A 16 5.24 0.30 3.88
N PHE A 17 5.02 1.08 2.84
CA PHE A 17 5.73 2.33 2.60
C PHE A 17 5.05 3.50 3.29
N PRO A 18 5.81 4.40 3.96
CA PRO A 18 5.21 5.64 4.47
C PRO A 18 4.49 6.38 3.36
N ALA A 19 3.35 6.99 3.67
CA ALA A 19 2.55 7.69 2.66
C ALA A 19 3.34 8.80 1.96
N GLU A 20 4.21 9.50 2.67
CA GLU A 20 5.03 10.57 2.11
C GLU A 20 6.09 10.09 1.13
N ASP A 21 6.41 8.80 1.13
CA ASP A 21 7.39 8.21 0.21
C ASP A 21 6.74 7.59 -1.02
N VAL A 22 5.42 7.74 -1.18
CA VAL A 22 4.64 7.20 -2.28
C VAL A 22 4.25 8.34 -3.23
N ARG A 23 4.40 8.10 -4.54
CA ARG A 23 4.06 9.11 -5.56
C ARG A 23 2.55 9.08 -5.82
N SER A 24 1.81 9.90 -5.08
CA SER A 24 0.35 9.91 -5.09
C SER A 24 -0.27 10.21 -6.45
N GLU A 25 0.45 10.90 -7.33
CA GLU A 25 -0.04 11.22 -8.68
C GLU A 25 -0.31 9.98 -9.54
N TYR A 26 0.22 8.83 -9.17
CA TYR A 26 0.00 7.58 -9.91
C TYR A 26 -1.10 6.72 -9.30
N PHE A 27 -1.82 7.21 -8.30
CA PHE A 27 -2.83 6.42 -7.60
C PHE A 27 -4.21 7.05 -7.72
N GLU A 28 -5.22 6.17 -7.82
CA GLU A 28 -6.63 6.55 -7.77
C GLU A 28 -7.30 5.76 -6.67
N ASP A 29 -8.16 6.42 -5.90
CA ASP A 29 -8.93 5.75 -4.87
C ASP A 29 -9.87 4.72 -5.48
N SER A 30 -10.00 3.58 -4.84
CA SER A 30 -10.90 2.51 -5.23
C SER A 30 -12.01 2.38 -4.19
N GLU A 31 -13.16 1.88 -4.63
CA GLU A 31 -14.26 1.56 -3.73
C GLU A 31 -14.11 0.19 -3.08
N THR A 32 -13.08 -0.56 -3.45
CA THR A 32 -12.81 -1.88 -2.90
C THR A 32 -12.33 -1.78 -1.45
N HIS A 33 -12.87 -2.63 -0.60
CA HIS A 33 -12.46 -2.75 0.80
C HIS A 33 -12.40 -4.22 1.17
N SER A 34 -11.55 -4.55 2.14
CA SER A 34 -11.52 -5.88 2.72
C SER A 34 -11.30 -5.76 4.23
N TYR A 35 -11.55 -6.86 4.94
CA TYR A 35 -11.40 -6.88 6.38
C TYR A 35 -10.40 -7.96 6.79
N CYS A 36 -9.42 -7.58 7.60
CA CYS A 36 -8.48 -8.51 8.21
C CYS A 36 -8.78 -8.58 9.72
N PRO A 37 -9.08 -9.78 10.26
CA PRO A 37 -9.49 -9.89 11.66
C PRO A 37 -8.51 -9.30 12.68
N TRP A 38 -7.21 -9.29 12.36
CA TRP A 38 -6.24 -8.74 13.29
C TRP A 38 -5.71 -7.35 12.90
N LYS A 39 -5.78 -6.98 11.60
CA LYS A 39 -5.27 -5.67 11.14
C LYS A 39 -6.36 -4.60 11.00
N GLY A 40 -7.59 -4.98 10.70
CA GLY A 40 -8.70 -4.04 10.52
C GLY A 40 -9.15 -3.95 9.07
N ASP A 41 -9.81 -2.84 8.73
CA ASP A 41 -10.33 -2.60 7.38
C ASP A 41 -9.23 -2.08 6.46
N ALA A 42 -9.04 -2.75 5.32
CA ALA A 42 -8.15 -2.31 4.26
C ALA A 42 -8.91 -1.51 3.22
N SER A 43 -8.34 -0.43 2.75
CA SER A 43 -8.80 0.34 1.60
C SER A 43 -7.82 0.14 0.46
N TYR A 44 -8.32 0.22 -0.78
CA TYR A 44 -7.51 -0.06 -1.96
C TYR A 44 -7.37 1.16 -2.85
N ARG A 45 -6.28 1.17 -3.61
CA ARG A 45 -6.05 2.16 -4.67
C ARG A 45 -5.60 1.46 -5.93
N SER A 46 -6.00 2.00 -7.07
CA SER A 46 -5.53 1.56 -8.37
C SER A 46 -4.28 2.34 -8.73
N VAL A 47 -3.36 1.70 -9.46
CA VAL A 47 -2.15 2.33 -9.95
C VAL A 47 -2.33 2.65 -11.42
N VAL A 48 -2.12 3.91 -11.81
CA VAL A 48 -2.26 4.36 -13.19
C VAL A 48 -0.96 5.03 -13.62
N VAL A 49 -0.27 4.40 -14.57
CA VAL A 49 1.00 4.90 -15.11
C VAL A 49 0.94 4.83 -16.64
N ASP A 50 1.20 5.96 -17.29
CA ASP A 50 1.22 6.06 -18.74
C ASP A 50 -0.05 5.51 -19.41
N GLY A 51 -1.20 5.79 -18.80
CA GLY A 51 -2.49 5.33 -19.31
C GLY A 51 -2.82 3.86 -19.03
N GLN A 52 -1.92 3.13 -18.39
CA GLN A 52 -2.17 1.74 -18.00
C GLN A 52 -2.66 1.69 -16.56
N ARG A 53 -3.83 1.06 -16.39
CA ARG A 53 -4.46 0.94 -15.09
C ARG A 53 -4.26 -0.46 -14.51
N ASN A 54 -3.71 -0.51 -13.30
CA ASN A 54 -3.57 -1.75 -12.54
C ASN A 54 -4.53 -1.65 -11.35
N GLU A 55 -5.71 -2.25 -11.50
CA GLU A 55 -6.80 -2.05 -10.56
C GLU A 55 -6.52 -2.71 -9.22
N ASP A 56 -6.74 -1.95 -8.13
CA ASP A 56 -6.57 -2.41 -6.76
C ASP A 56 -5.17 -2.97 -6.47
N ALA A 57 -4.15 -2.42 -7.11
CA ALA A 57 -2.78 -2.89 -6.98
C ALA A 57 -2.07 -2.39 -5.73
N ALA A 58 -2.68 -1.49 -4.97
CA ALA A 58 -2.16 -0.99 -3.71
C ALA A 58 -3.23 -1.04 -2.63
N TRP A 59 -2.80 -1.22 -1.37
CA TRP A 59 -3.74 -1.16 -0.24
C TRP A 59 -3.10 -0.47 0.95
N TYR A 60 -3.94 0.00 1.87
CA TYR A 60 -3.53 0.65 3.10
C TYR A 60 -4.60 0.48 4.17
N TYR A 61 -4.23 0.68 5.43
CA TYR A 61 -5.14 0.58 6.56
C TYR A 61 -5.28 1.97 7.22
N PRO A 62 -6.36 2.72 6.93
CA PRO A 62 -6.54 4.06 7.51
C PRO A 62 -6.83 4.02 9.01
N THR A 63 -7.48 2.95 9.47
CA THR A 63 -7.82 2.79 10.89
C THR A 63 -7.49 1.36 11.33
N PRO A 64 -6.20 0.99 11.38
CA PRO A 64 -5.83 -0.36 11.78
C PRO A 64 -6.16 -0.62 13.25
N SER A 65 -6.24 -1.91 13.59
CA SER A 65 -6.38 -2.31 14.99
C SER A 65 -5.15 -1.88 15.80
N GLU A 66 -5.27 -1.89 17.11
CA GLU A 66 -4.15 -1.58 18.00
C GLU A 66 -2.93 -2.47 17.72
N ALA A 67 -3.16 -3.75 17.40
CA ALA A 67 -2.08 -4.69 17.11
C ALA A 67 -1.32 -4.36 15.82
N ALA A 68 -1.92 -3.58 14.91
CA ALA A 68 -1.33 -3.23 13.62
C ALA A 68 -1.10 -1.73 13.45
N LYS A 69 -1.10 -0.97 14.52
CA LYS A 69 -1.01 0.50 14.47
C LYS A 69 0.21 1.03 13.73
N GLU A 70 1.29 0.26 13.67
CA GLU A 70 2.53 0.68 13.01
C GLU A 70 2.39 0.79 11.49
N ILE A 71 1.37 0.16 10.89
CA ILE A 71 1.13 0.24 9.44
C ILE A 71 0.08 1.26 9.06
N LYS A 72 -0.41 2.05 10.01
CA LYS A 72 -1.44 3.06 9.74
C LYS A 72 -1.02 3.98 8.58
N ASP A 73 -1.90 4.10 7.57
CA ASP A 73 -1.72 4.93 6.38
C ASP A 73 -0.49 4.59 5.53
N ARG A 74 0.17 3.49 5.81
CA ARG A 74 1.27 3.00 4.97
C ARG A 74 0.71 2.18 3.83
N VAL A 75 1.39 2.21 2.67
CA VAL A 75 0.90 1.61 1.43
C VAL A 75 1.72 0.38 1.07
N ALA A 76 1.04 -0.70 0.76
CA ALA A 76 1.64 -1.94 0.27
C ALA A 76 1.17 -2.20 -1.17
N PHE A 77 1.88 -3.03 -1.90
CA PHE A 77 1.65 -3.26 -3.33
C PHE A 77 1.56 -4.75 -3.66
N TRP A 78 0.80 -5.06 -4.71
CA TRP A 78 0.70 -6.40 -5.28
C TRP A 78 0.28 -6.32 -6.76
N LYS A 79 -0.21 -7.41 -7.34
CA LYS A 79 -0.78 -7.46 -8.70
C LYS A 79 0.16 -6.89 -9.76
N GLY A 80 1.37 -7.39 -9.78
CA GLY A 80 2.33 -7.03 -10.81
C GLY A 80 3.21 -5.84 -10.46
N VAL A 81 3.01 -5.21 -9.32
CA VAL A 81 3.93 -4.18 -8.83
C VAL A 81 5.11 -4.88 -8.15
N THR A 82 6.30 -4.61 -8.64
CA THR A 82 7.52 -5.19 -8.09
C THR A 82 8.06 -4.35 -6.94
N VAL A 83 8.36 -5.00 -5.82
CA VAL A 83 8.99 -4.37 -4.67
C VAL A 83 10.37 -4.98 -4.50
N GLU A 84 11.40 -4.14 -4.53
CA GLU A 84 12.80 -4.58 -4.43
C GLU A 84 13.51 -3.91 -3.28
N GLU A 85 14.36 -4.66 -2.60
CA GLU A 85 15.29 -4.10 -1.64
C GLU A 85 16.61 -3.81 -2.35
N VAL A 86 17.12 -2.59 -2.15
CA VAL A 86 18.38 -2.15 -2.73
C VAL A 86 19.36 -1.94 -1.57
N ALA A 87 20.45 -2.68 -1.62
CA ALA A 87 21.47 -2.62 -0.57
C ALA A 87 22.34 -1.35 -0.69
#